data_f130638e78e0f2c8e4d960a9d2b46700
#
_entry.id   f130638e78e0f2c8e4d960a9d2b46700
#
_cell.length_a   1.000
_cell.length_b   1.000
_cell.length_c   1.000
_cell.angle_alpha   90.00
_cell.angle_beta   90.00
_cell.angle_gamma   90.00
#
_symmetry.space_group_name_H-M   'P 1'
#
loop_
_entity.id
_entity.type
_entity.pdbx_description
1 polymer ?
#
loop_
_entity_poly.entity_id
_entity_poly.type
_entity_poly.pdbx_seq_one_letter_code
_entity_poly.pdbx_strand_id
1 'polypeptide(L)'
;MDSTSLSVLTHAQLDPAAWDAFVASHAHGHVLQTQRWGDLKARVGWQAERVALTLGGAMVAGAQILYRRTPWGQPFAYVPKGPVMDWEQPALGAALFKAIEQCARRRHSYLLKVEPDLPDSQVMARRLADYGFAASAQTVQPRSTVHLDLTAGLDEILARMKQKWRYNIRLAGRKGVTVRAGTRADLPAFQRLMQTTGARDHFGVHSQAYYAEAFDLFTPPGLASWLLAEYHGELLAGIVVFTLERTAWYLWGASGDSQRNLMPNHALQWAAIEWAKARGCTVYDLWGIPDEVGAGQISAEDEADGATDAGAQGGLWGVWRFKQGFGGQVVRYVGAWDKVLSRPGLWLYRLAAEIKRRAVPLPGGA
;
A
#
# COMPACT_ATOMS: atom_id res chain seq x y z
N MET A 1 -2.96 39.64 13.08
CA MET A 1 -2.14 38.69 12.28
C MET A 1 -2.97 38.32 11.06
N ASP A 2 -2.49 38.64 9.88
CA ASP A 2 -3.22 38.40 8.61
C ASP A 2 -3.56 36.91 8.47
N SER A 3 -4.85 36.61 8.60
CA SER A 3 -5.39 35.23 8.51
C SER A 3 -5.30 34.59 7.12
N THR A 4 -4.62 35.25 6.19
CA THR A 4 -4.54 34.89 4.76
C THR A 4 -3.15 34.39 4.34
N SER A 5 -2.14 34.36 5.22
CA SER A 5 -0.80 33.92 4.85
C SER A 5 -0.60 32.43 5.04
N LEU A 6 -0.07 31.78 4.00
CA LEU A 6 0.34 30.39 4.04
C LEU A 6 1.59 30.26 4.93
N SER A 7 1.55 29.36 5.91
CA SER A 7 2.67 29.08 6.80
C SER A 7 3.11 27.64 6.69
N VAL A 8 4.39 27.37 6.95
CA VAL A 8 4.95 26.02 6.92
C VAL A 8 5.19 25.54 8.34
N LEU A 9 4.59 24.42 8.71
CA LEU A 9 4.90 23.69 9.95
C LEU A 9 5.87 22.54 9.64
N THR A 10 6.92 22.47 10.43
CA THR A 10 7.90 21.38 10.35
C THR A 10 7.54 20.26 11.34
N HIS A 11 8.19 19.13 11.23
CA HIS A 11 7.97 17.94 12.05
C HIS A 11 7.90 18.22 13.57
N ALA A 12 8.80 19.07 14.07
CA ALA A 12 8.87 19.41 15.50
C ALA A 12 7.68 20.27 15.99
N GLN A 13 6.97 20.92 15.09
CA GLN A 13 5.85 21.82 15.37
C GLN A 13 4.50 21.13 15.18
N LEU A 14 4.48 19.95 14.57
CA LEU A 14 3.25 19.21 14.26
C LEU A 14 2.88 18.31 15.44
N ASP A 15 1.68 18.54 15.98
CA ASP A 15 1.06 17.60 16.90
C ASP A 15 0.70 16.30 16.17
N PRO A 16 1.11 15.13 16.70
CA PRO A 16 0.84 13.85 16.06
C PRO A 16 -0.64 13.52 15.85
N ALA A 17 -1.49 13.88 16.82
CA ALA A 17 -2.93 13.59 16.74
C ALA A 17 -3.60 14.51 15.72
N ALA A 18 -3.23 15.81 15.72
CA ALA A 18 -3.73 16.76 14.73
C ALA A 18 -3.28 16.37 13.30
N TRP A 19 -2.06 15.86 13.14
CA TRP A 19 -1.59 15.33 11.87
C TRP A 19 -2.43 14.14 11.39
N ASP A 20 -2.65 13.13 12.25
CA ASP A 20 -3.43 11.95 11.87
C ASP A 20 -4.88 12.31 11.56
N ALA A 21 -5.47 13.27 12.31
CA ALA A 21 -6.81 13.80 12.04
C ALA A 21 -6.89 14.53 10.68
N PHE A 22 -5.87 15.34 10.32
CA PHE A 22 -5.77 15.98 9.01
C PHE A 22 -5.71 14.94 7.89
N VAL A 23 -4.81 13.96 8.01
CA VAL A 23 -4.67 12.89 7.01
C VAL A 23 -5.98 12.11 6.87
N ALA A 24 -6.63 11.76 7.98
CA ALA A 24 -7.86 11.01 8.01
C ALA A 24 -9.02 11.75 7.32
N SER A 25 -9.18 13.03 7.61
CA SER A 25 -10.29 13.85 7.08
C SER A 25 -10.13 14.24 5.61
N HIS A 26 -8.93 14.08 5.03
CA HIS A 26 -8.67 14.53 3.67
C HIS A 26 -9.06 13.48 2.63
N ALA A 27 -9.64 13.91 1.51
CA ALA A 27 -10.07 13.02 0.42
C ALA A 27 -8.95 12.13 -0.16
N HIS A 28 -7.71 12.63 -0.13
CA HIS A 28 -6.50 11.89 -0.54
C HIS A 28 -5.68 11.40 0.67
N GLY A 29 -6.34 11.20 1.81
CA GLY A 29 -5.70 10.65 2.99
C GLY A 29 -5.43 9.16 2.83
N HIS A 30 -4.24 8.71 3.27
CA HIS A 30 -3.86 7.31 3.17
C HIS A 30 -3.15 6.84 4.45
N VAL A 31 -3.35 5.58 4.83
CA VAL A 31 -2.74 5.01 6.04
C VAL A 31 -1.21 5.12 6.04
N LEU A 32 -0.57 5.10 4.87
CA LEU A 32 0.87 5.27 4.70
C LEU A 32 1.36 6.72 4.98
N GLN A 33 0.45 7.68 5.09
CA GLN A 33 0.75 9.06 5.46
C GLN A 33 0.51 9.35 6.96
N THR A 34 0.00 8.38 7.73
CA THR A 34 -0.25 8.56 9.16
C THR A 34 1.04 8.57 9.99
N GLN A 35 0.99 9.22 11.17
CA GLN A 35 2.04 9.16 12.18
C GLN A 35 2.45 7.72 12.48
N ARG A 36 1.46 6.85 12.75
CA ARG A 36 1.70 5.45 13.12
C ARG A 36 2.46 4.67 12.04
N TRP A 37 2.22 4.98 10.76
CA TRP A 37 3.00 4.37 9.69
C TRP A 37 4.46 4.83 9.70
N GLY A 38 4.71 6.11 9.98
CA GLY A 38 6.06 6.64 10.18
C GLY A 38 6.77 5.96 11.34
N ASP A 39 6.07 5.77 12.47
CA ASP A 39 6.59 5.09 13.65
C ASP A 39 6.94 3.63 13.35
N LEU A 40 6.07 2.91 12.64
CA LEU A 40 6.34 1.55 12.16
C LEU A 40 7.60 1.51 11.29
N LYS A 41 7.74 2.45 10.36
CA LYS A 41 8.92 2.53 9.48
C LYS A 41 10.20 2.88 10.23
N ALA A 42 10.10 3.71 11.27
CA ALA A 42 11.24 4.06 12.12
C ALA A 42 11.83 2.83 12.83
N ARG A 43 11.01 1.85 13.22
CA ARG A 43 11.45 0.59 13.83
C ARG A 43 12.27 -0.32 12.90
N VAL A 44 12.21 -0.09 11.59
CA VAL A 44 12.90 -0.91 10.58
C VAL A 44 13.92 -0.12 9.76
N GLY A 45 14.53 0.89 10.37
CA GLY A 45 15.67 1.61 9.83
C GLY A 45 15.34 2.75 8.87
N TRP A 46 14.09 3.20 8.84
CA TRP A 46 13.72 4.46 8.20
C TRP A 46 13.69 5.58 9.24
N GLN A 47 13.73 6.81 8.77
CA GLN A 47 13.42 8.01 9.56
C GLN A 47 12.19 8.65 8.94
N ALA A 48 11.22 9.06 9.77
CA ALA A 48 10.03 9.77 9.33
C ALA A 48 10.10 11.25 9.70
N GLU A 49 9.72 12.12 8.77
CA GLU A 49 9.58 13.55 8.98
C GLU A 49 8.26 14.00 8.33
N ARG A 50 7.61 14.98 8.91
CA ARG A 50 6.37 15.55 8.36
C ARG A 50 6.54 17.03 8.14
N VAL A 51 5.88 17.52 7.10
CA VAL A 51 5.77 18.94 6.80
C VAL A 51 4.32 19.24 6.41
N ALA A 52 3.78 20.32 6.91
CA ALA A 52 2.43 20.77 6.56
C ALA A 52 2.42 22.25 6.19
N LEU A 53 1.45 22.60 5.37
CA LEU A 53 1.06 23.98 5.10
C LEU A 53 -0.21 24.30 5.88
N THR A 54 -0.24 25.46 6.49
CA THR A 54 -1.42 25.96 7.19
C THR A 54 -1.90 27.28 6.59
N LEU A 55 -3.20 27.47 6.59
CA LEU A 55 -3.87 28.71 6.23
C LEU A 55 -4.83 29.08 7.39
N GLY A 56 -4.66 30.25 7.98
CA GLY A 56 -5.46 30.63 9.14
C GLY A 56 -5.31 29.68 10.36
N GLY A 57 -4.17 29.01 10.48
CA GLY A 57 -3.93 28.03 11.55
C GLY A 57 -4.43 26.61 11.27
N ALA A 58 -5.26 26.39 10.25
CA ALA A 58 -5.70 25.05 9.84
C ALA A 58 -4.74 24.42 8.84
N MET A 59 -4.44 23.12 8.99
CA MET A 59 -3.66 22.37 7.99
C MET A 59 -4.48 22.22 6.70
N VAL A 60 -3.89 22.60 5.55
CA VAL A 60 -4.52 22.54 4.24
C VAL A 60 -3.79 21.60 3.28
N ALA A 61 -2.52 21.29 3.56
CA ALA A 61 -1.73 20.34 2.79
C ALA A 61 -0.56 19.80 3.63
N GLY A 62 -0.06 18.61 3.33
CA GLY A 62 1.09 18.08 4.02
C GLY A 62 1.61 16.77 3.45
N ALA A 63 2.78 16.37 3.94
CA ALA A 63 3.41 15.11 3.56
C ALA A 63 4.19 14.48 4.72
N GLN A 64 4.06 13.16 4.87
CA GLN A 64 5.01 12.34 5.58
C GLN A 64 6.11 11.90 4.61
N ILE A 65 7.35 12.19 4.97
CA ILE A 65 8.55 11.87 4.19
C ILE A 65 9.32 10.81 4.95
N LEU A 66 9.59 9.70 4.30
CA LEU A 66 10.39 8.61 4.83
C LEU A 66 11.81 8.68 4.23
N TYR A 67 12.83 8.57 5.08
CA TYR A 67 14.23 8.59 4.67
C TYR A 67 14.87 7.25 4.97
N ARG A 68 15.53 6.68 3.98
CA ARG A 68 16.33 5.48 4.16
C ARG A 68 17.77 5.75 3.72
N ARG A 69 18.71 5.55 4.62
CA ARG A 69 20.13 5.72 4.31
C ARG A 69 20.60 4.63 3.36
N THR A 70 21.41 5.03 2.40
CA THR A 70 22.16 4.10 1.55
C THR A 70 23.45 3.68 2.24
N PRO A 71 24.12 2.59 1.81
CA PRO A 71 25.40 2.17 2.38
C PRO A 71 26.51 3.25 2.35
N TRP A 72 26.43 4.21 1.40
CA TRP A 72 27.37 5.35 1.28
C TRP A 72 26.91 6.61 2.01
N GLY A 73 25.88 6.52 2.85
CA GLY A 73 25.47 7.54 3.80
C GLY A 73 24.40 8.52 3.35
N GLN A 74 24.25 8.79 2.04
CA GLN A 74 23.20 9.69 1.56
C GLN A 74 21.83 9.01 1.61
N PRO A 75 20.80 9.66 2.16
CA PRO A 75 19.45 9.07 2.20
C PRO A 75 18.71 9.22 0.86
N PHE A 76 17.80 8.31 0.69
CA PHE A 76 16.70 8.38 -0.27
C PHE A 76 15.47 8.93 0.45
N ALA A 77 14.83 9.98 -0.07
CA ALA A 77 13.61 10.57 0.46
C ALA A 77 12.39 10.02 -0.30
N TYR A 78 11.36 9.60 0.43
CA TYR A 78 10.20 8.93 -0.15
C TYR A 78 8.89 9.41 0.49
N VAL A 79 7.90 9.77 -0.33
CA VAL A 79 6.55 10.13 0.07
C VAL A 79 5.57 9.06 -0.45
N PRO A 80 5.24 8.06 0.39
CA PRO A 80 4.34 6.97 -0.01
C PRO A 80 2.89 7.44 -0.07
N LYS A 81 2.16 7.17 -1.16
CA LYS A 81 0.74 7.49 -1.30
C LYS A 81 0.40 8.93 -0.88
N GLY A 82 1.27 9.87 -1.24
CA GLY A 82 1.17 11.29 -0.92
C GLY A 82 1.91 12.16 -1.92
N PRO A 83 1.90 13.48 -1.72
CA PRO A 83 1.41 14.22 -0.55
C PRO A 83 -0.11 14.30 -0.44
N VAL A 84 -0.58 14.66 0.77
CA VAL A 84 -1.99 14.90 1.09
C VAL A 84 -2.30 16.36 0.86
N MET A 85 -3.06 16.68 -0.18
CA MET A 85 -3.42 18.06 -0.57
C MET A 85 -4.59 18.06 -1.54
N ASP A 86 -5.22 19.20 -1.71
CA ASP A 86 -6.10 19.46 -2.85
C ASP A 86 -5.26 19.65 -4.12
N TRP A 87 -5.31 18.66 -5.00
CA TRP A 87 -4.54 18.65 -6.24
C TRP A 87 -5.08 19.62 -7.30
N GLU A 88 -6.27 20.19 -7.13
CA GLU A 88 -6.82 21.20 -8.01
C GLU A 88 -6.30 22.63 -7.71
N GLN A 89 -5.44 22.77 -6.68
CA GLN A 89 -4.81 24.03 -6.29
C GLN A 89 -3.30 24.03 -6.63
N PRO A 90 -2.88 24.41 -7.85
CA PRO A 90 -1.48 24.30 -8.27
C PRO A 90 -0.51 25.14 -7.42
N ALA A 91 -0.93 26.30 -6.95
CA ALA A 91 -0.11 27.16 -6.08
C ALA A 91 0.15 26.53 -4.72
N LEU A 92 -0.86 25.86 -4.13
CA LEU A 92 -0.72 25.10 -2.89
C LEU A 92 0.25 23.92 -3.08
N GLY A 93 0.10 23.19 -4.19
CA GLY A 93 1.00 22.11 -4.56
C GLY A 93 2.45 22.57 -4.73
N ALA A 94 2.67 23.69 -5.45
CA ALA A 94 4.02 24.25 -5.62
C ALA A 94 4.66 24.63 -4.29
N ALA A 95 3.91 25.24 -3.38
CA ALA A 95 4.38 25.59 -2.03
C ALA A 95 4.73 24.34 -1.22
N LEU A 96 3.86 23.30 -1.24
CA LEU A 96 4.08 22.05 -0.52
C LEU A 96 5.31 21.30 -1.07
N PHE A 97 5.43 21.12 -2.39
CA PHE A 97 6.58 20.43 -2.97
C PHE A 97 7.88 21.19 -2.73
N LYS A 98 7.87 22.51 -2.68
CA LYS A 98 9.03 23.32 -2.26
C LYS A 98 9.41 23.01 -0.80
N ALA A 99 8.45 22.90 0.10
CA ALA A 99 8.70 22.57 1.50
C ALA A 99 9.22 21.12 1.66
N ILE A 100 8.65 20.15 0.95
CA ILE A 100 9.12 18.75 0.91
C ILE A 100 10.56 18.69 0.39
N GLU A 101 10.85 19.38 -0.71
CA GLU A 101 12.21 19.43 -1.28
C GLU A 101 13.21 20.05 -0.30
N GLN A 102 12.85 21.10 0.42
CA GLN A 102 13.69 21.70 1.46
C GLN A 102 14.00 20.71 2.58
N CYS A 103 13.00 19.92 3.05
CA CYS A 103 13.21 18.84 4.03
C CYS A 103 14.20 17.80 3.49
N ALA A 104 14.01 17.32 2.28
CA ALA A 104 14.87 16.33 1.65
C ALA A 104 16.32 16.85 1.45
N ARG A 105 16.49 18.12 1.05
CA ARG A 105 17.81 18.76 0.91
C ARG A 105 18.53 18.96 2.24
N ARG A 106 17.81 19.36 3.31
CA ARG A 106 18.40 19.45 4.67
C ARG A 106 18.95 18.11 5.15
N ARG A 107 18.35 17.01 4.71
CA ARG A 107 18.79 15.63 4.97
C ARG A 107 19.85 15.14 3.99
N HIS A 108 20.33 15.98 3.06
CA HIS A 108 21.26 15.62 2.01
C HIS A 108 20.80 14.45 1.14
N SER A 109 19.49 14.32 0.92
CA SER A 109 18.93 13.27 0.06
C SER A 109 19.39 13.46 -1.39
N TYR A 110 19.75 12.36 -2.04
CA TYR A 110 20.14 12.40 -3.46
C TYR A 110 18.93 12.37 -4.40
N LEU A 111 17.81 11.81 -3.94
CA LEU A 111 16.59 11.62 -4.71
C LEU A 111 15.38 11.85 -3.80
N LEU A 112 14.37 12.50 -4.32
CA LEU A 112 13.03 12.57 -3.75
C LEU A 112 12.07 11.81 -4.69
N LYS A 113 11.48 10.73 -4.17
CA LYS A 113 10.44 9.97 -4.85
C LYS A 113 9.08 10.26 -4.22
N VAL A 114 8.06 10.43 -5.05
CA VAL A 114 6.67 10.53 -4.62
C VAL A 114 5.82 9.50 -5.37
N GLU A 115 4.84 8.94 -4.71
CA GLU A 115 3.86 8.02 -5.29
C GLU A 115 2.45 8.45 -4.86
N PRO A 116 1.88 9.47 -5.51
CA PRO A 116 0.57 9.99 -5.14
C PRO A 116 -0.54 8.94 -5.29
N ASP A 117 -1.50 8.98 -4.37
CA ASP A 117 -2.71 8.14 -4.44
C ASP A 117 -3.75 8.78 -5.36
N LEU A 118 -3.40 8.91 -6.64
CA LEU A 118 -4.19 9.56 -7.66
C LEU A 118 -4.36 8.67 -8.89
N PRO A 119 -5.54 8.64 -9.49
CA PRO A 119 -5.76 7.95 -10.75
C PRO A 119 -4.78 8.41 -11.84
N ASP A 120 -4.34 7.45 -12.67
CA ASP A 120 -3.48 7.72 -13.82
C ASP A 120 -4.20 8.64 -14.81
N SER A 121 -3.60 9.81 -15.08
CA SER A 121 -4.10 10.75 -16.08
C SER A 121 -2.97 11.63 -16.60
N GLN A 122 -3.12 12.06 -17.85
CA GLN A 122 -2.18 13.00 -18.46
C GLN A 122 -2.13 14.35 -17.73
N VAL A 123 -3.24 14.78 -17.14
CA VAL A 123 -3.32 16.03 -16.36
C VAL A 123 -2.44 15.93 -15.12
N MET A 124 -2.55 14.83 -14.36
CA MET A 124 -1.72 14.62 -13.16
C MET A 124 -0.25 14.44 -13.53
N ALA A 125 0.05 13.71 -14.61
CA ALA A 125 1.41 13.54 -15.08
C ALA A 125 2.07 14.89 -15.44
N ARG A 126 1.36 15.78 -16.17
CA ARG A 126 1.84 17.14 -16.49
C ARG A 126 2.04 17.95 -15.21
N ARG A 127 1.09 17.93 -14.29
CA ARG A 127 1.17 18.66 -13.01
C ARG A 127 2.40 18.24 -12.18
N LEU A 128 2.71 16.96 -12.12
CA LEU A 128 3.91 16.47 -11.45
C LEU A 128 5.19 16.90 -12.19
N ALA A 129 5.16 16.90 -13.53
CA ALA A 129 6.27 17.42 -14.34
C ALA A 129 6.50 18.93 -14.10
N ASP A 130 5.44 19.72 -13.98
CA ASP A 130 5.51 21.16 -13.67
C ASP A 130 6.13 21.42 -12.29
N TYR A 131 5.96 20.51 -11.32
CA TYR A 131 6.65 20.56 -10.03
C TYR A 131 8.12 20.07 -10.12
N GLY A 132 8.61 19.69 -11.30
CA GLY A 132 9.98 19.30 -11.58
C GLY A 132 10.27 17.82 -11.31
N PHE A 133 9.26 16.98 -11.31
CA PHE A 133 9.42 15.52 -11.23
C PHE A 133 9.44 14.90 -12.63
N ALA A 134 10.11 13.75 -12.75
CA ALA A 134 10.07 12.89 -13.92
C ALA A 134 9.47 11.53 -13.54
N ALA A 135 8.74 10.89 -14.46
CA ALA A 135 8.19 9.57 -14.22
C ALA A 135 9.30 8.56 -13.90
N SER A 136 9.10 7.76 -12.85
CA SER A 136 10.05 6.75 -12.42
C SER A 136 9.72 5.38 -13.00
N ALA A 137 10.74 4.68 -13.50
CA ALA A 137 10.60 3.28 -13.90
C ALA A 137 10.51 2.31 -12.71
N GLN A 138 10.84 2.78 -11.48
CA GLN A 138 10.85 1.95 -10.28
C GLN A 138 9.77 2.44 -9.30
N THR A 139 8.77 1.61 -9.09
CA THR A 139 7.72 1.82 -8.10
C THR A 139 8.07 1.13 -6.78
N VAL A 140 7.61 1.69 -5.68
CA VAL A 140 7.66 1.07 -4.33
C VAL A 140 6.29 0.49 -3.98
N GLN A 141 5.23 1.22 -4.30
CA GLN A 141 3.86 0.75 -4.14
C GLN A 141 3.32 0.19 -5.47
N PRO A 142 2.38 -0.76 -5.41
CA PRO A 142 1.69 -1.21 -6.61
C PRO A 142 1.04 -0.03 -7.34
N ARG A 143 1.21 0.02 -8.66
CA ARG A 143 0.60 1.06 -9.49
C ARG A 143 -0.85 0.77 -9.81
N SER A 144 -1.22 -0.51 -9.83
CA SER A 144 -2.58 -0.95 -10.15
C SER A 144 -3.15 -1.79 -9.02
N THR A 145 -4.44 -1.62 -8.76
CA THR A 145 -5.20 -2.31 -7.71
C THR A 145 -6.64 -2.60 -8.13
N VAL A 146 -7.42 -3.21 -7.23
CA VAL A 146 -8.87 -3.40 -7.38
C VAL A 146 -9.59 -2.78 -6.20
N HIS A 147 -10.50 -1.86 -6.46
CA HIS A 147 -11.39 -1.25 -5.47
C HIS A 147 -12.76 -1.94 -5.48
N LEU A 148 -13.19 -2.39 -4.31
CA LEU A 148 -14.57 -2.83 -4.08
C LEU A 148 -15.36 -1.66 -3.48
N ASP A 149 -16.51 -1.36 -4.10
CA ASP A 149 -17.49 -0.43 -3.55
C ASP A 149 -18.27 -1.12 -2.40
N LEU A 150 -18.12 -0.58 -1.18
CA LEU A 150 -18.78 -1.06 0.03
C LEU A 150 -20.02 -0.21 0.40
N THR A 151 -20.49 0.70 -0.43
CA THR A 151 -21.66 1.55 -0.12
C THR A 151 -22.96 0.74 -0.06
N ALA A 152 -23.09 -0.28 -0.90
CA ALA A 152 -24.25 -1.15 -0.97
C ALA A 152 -24.37 -2.11 0.23
N GLY A 153 -25.51 -2.78 0.37
CA GLY A 153 -25.73 -3.85 1.34
C GLY A 153 -24.84 -5.08 1.08
N LEU A 154 -24.57 -5.89 2.12
CA LEU A 154 -23.72 -7.08 2.00
C LEU A 154 -24.23 -8.06 0.93
N ASP A 155 -25.55 -8.27 0.83
CA ASP A 155 -26.13 -9.16 -0.17
C ASP A 155 -25.89 -8.66 -1.60
N GLU A 156 -25.95 -7.34 -1.81
CA GLU A 156 -25.67 -6.74 -3.10
C GLU A 156 -24.19 -6.81 -3.44
N ILE A 157 -23.30 -6.53 -2.48
CA ILE A 157 -21.85 -6.69 -2.65
C ILE A 157 -21.53 -8.14 -3.03
N LEU A 158 -22.11 -9.11 -2.33
CA LEU A 158 -21.95 -10.53 -2.65
C LEU A 158 -22.49 -10.85 -4.05
N ALA A 159 -23.65 -10.29 -4.45
CA ALA A 159 -24.25 -10.52 -5.77
C ALA A 159 -23.37 -10.04 -6.94
N ARG A 160 -22.58 -8.97 -6.74
CA ARG A 160 -21.64 -8.43 -7.73
C ARG A 160 -20.43 -9.34 -7.98
N MET A 161 -20.15 -10.30 -7.08
CA MET A 161 -19.03 -11.24 -7.23
C MET A 161 -19.32 -12.29 -8.31
N LYS A 162 -18.27 -12.85 -8.93
CA LYS A 162 -18.42 -14.01 -9.83
C LYS A 162 -19.11 -15.17 -9.09
N GLN A 163 -19.92 -15.94 -9.79
CA GLN A 163 -20.71 -17.05 -9.20
C GLN A 163 -19.83 -18.02 -8.39
N LYS A 164 -18.65 -18.38 -8.92
CA LYS A 164 -17.70 -19.27 -8.27
C LYS A 164 -17.19 -18.70 -6.94
N TRP A 165 -17.00 -17.38 -6.81
CA TRP A 165 -16.58 -16.72 -5.56
C TRP A 165 -17.66 -16.79 -4.50
N ARG A 166 -18.90 -16.46 -4.86
CA ARG A 166 -20.06 -16.62 -3.96
C ARG A 166 -20.18 -18.07 -3.46
N TYR A 167 -20.02 -19.03 -4.37
CA TYR A 167 -20.03 -20.45 -4.02
C TYR A 167 -18.89 -20.80 -3.06
N ASN A 168 -17.65 -20.35 -3.33
CA ASN A 168 -16.47 -20.64 -2.53
C ASN A 168 -16.55 -20.04 -1.12
N ILE A 169 -17.09 -18.82 -0.98
CA ILE A 169 -17.34 -18.19 0.33
C ILE A 169 -18.27 -19.08 1.17
N ARG A 170 -19.39 -19.49 0.59
CA ARG A 170 -20.37 -20.36 1.26
C ARG A 170 -19.79 -21.77 1.51
N LEU A 171 -18.99 -22.28 0.59
CA LEU A 171 -18.36 -23.59 0.72
C LEU A 171 -17.42 -23.63 1.92
N ALA A 172 -16.60 -22.61 2.11
CA ALA A 172 -15.65 -22.53 3.23
C ALA A 172 -16.39 -22.70 4.58
N GLY A 173 -17.47 -21.94 4.81
CA GLY A 173 -18.28 -22.08 6.02
C GLY A 173 -18.92 -23.47 6.16
N ARG A 174 -19.53 -24.00 5.07
CA ARG A 174 -20.10 -25.35 5.12
C ARG A 174 -19.09 -26.47 5.38
N LYS A 175 -17.83 -26.25 5.00
CA LYS A 175 -16.73 -27.18 5.25
C LYS A 175 -16.08 -27.02 6.64
N GLY A 176 -16.57 -26.05 7.45
CA GLY A 176 -16.09 -25.85 8.81
C GLY A 176 -14.88 -24.91 8.93
N VAL A 177 -14.57 -24.13 7.87
CA VAL A 177 -13.59 -23.04 7.98
C VAL A 177 -14.23 -21.93 8.81
N THR A 178 -13.54 -21.51 9.88
CA THR A 178 -13.92 -20.38 10.72
C THR A 178 -12.94 -19.23 10.52
N VAL A 179 -13.43 -17.98 10.58
CA VAL A 179 -12.60 -16.79 10.55
C VAL A 179 -12.73 -16.08 11.89
N ARG A 180 -11.59 -15.76 12.50
CA ARG A 180 -11.55 -14.99 13.74
C ARG A 180 -10.57 -13.83 13.65
N ALA A 181 -10.71 -12.87 14.56
CA ALA A 181 -9.67 -11.88 14.79
C ALA A 181 -8.43 -12.55 15.40
N GLY A 182 -7.28 -12.21 14.89
CA GLY A 182 -6.00 -12.63 15.41
C GLY A 182 -5.60 -11.81 16.63
N THR A 183 -4.78 -12.43 17.46
CA THR A 183 -4.19 -11.84 18.66
C THR A 183 -2.67 -11.72 18.49
N ARG A 184 -2.01 -11.03 19.42
CA ARG A 184 -0.53 -10.96 19.42
C ARG A 184 0.14 -12.33 19.51
N ALA A 185 -0.52 -13.30 20.14
CA ALA A 185 -0.01 -14.68 20.25
C ALA A 185 -0.01 -15.44 18.92
N ASP A 186 -0.81 -15.00 17.94
CA ASP A 186 -0.88 -15.63 16.62
C ASP A 186 0.25 -15.20 15.66
N LEU A 187 1.00 -14.14 15.99
CA LEU A 187 2.02 -13.58 15.11
C LEU A 187 3.11 -14.57 14.68
N PRO A 188 3.61 -15.49 15.53
CA PRO A 188 4.57 -16.51 15.08
C PRO A 188 3.98 -17.45 14.02
N ALA A 189 2.71 -17.83 14.15
CA ALA A 189 2.03 -18.68 13.18
C ALA A 189 1.78 -17.92 11.86
N PHE A 190 1.33 -16.68 11.95
CA PHE A 190 1.20 -15.81 10.78
C PHE A 190 2.54 -15.59 10.05
N GLN A 191 3.64 -15.39 10.79
CA GLN A 191 4.98 -15.27 10.20
C GLN A 191 5.37 -16.51 9.40
N ARG A 192 5.08 -17.71 9.91
CA ARG A 192 5.33 -18.96 9.15
C ARG A 192 4.53 -19.02 7.86
N LEU A 193 3.25 -18.64 7.89
CA LEU A 193 2.43 -18.54 6.66
C LEU A 193 3.02 -17.54 5.67
N MET A 194 3.45 -16.36 6.13
CA MET A 194 4.09 -15.36 5.28
C MET A 194 5.37 -15.90 4.64
N GLN A 195 6.21 -16.63 5.38
CA GLN A 195 7.43 -17.24 4.85
C GLN A 195 7.11 -18.30 3.78
N THR A 196 6.13 -19.18 4.02
CA THR A 196 5.67 -20.17 3.04
C THR A 196 5.17 -19.48 1.77
N THR A 197 4.32 -18.46 1.92
CA THR A 197 3.76 -17.71 0.78
C THR A 197 4.87 -16.96 0.03
N GLY A 198 5.78 -16.28 0.75
CA GLY A 198 6.87 -15.53 0.13
C GLY A 198 7.85 -16.42 -0.64
N ALA A 199 8.15 -17.62 -0.11
CA ALA A 199 8.98 -18.60 -0.79
C ALA A 199 8.31 -19.14 -2.09
N ARG A 200 7.00 -19.44 -2.01
CA ARG A 200 6.22 -19.91 -3.15
C ARG A 200 6.06 -18.84 -4.25
N ASP A 201 5.75 -17.61 -3.86
CA ASP A 201 5.35 -16.54 -4.77
C ASP A 201 6.49 -15.54 -5.05
N HIS A 202 7.73 -15.85 -4.56
CA HIS A 202 8.98 -15.12 -4.79
C HIS A 202 8.96 -13.63 -4.40
N PHE A 203 8.34 -13.29 -3.26
CA PHE A 203 8.38 -11.94 -2.72
C PHE A 203 9.03 -11.85 -1.33
N GLY A 204 9.57 -10.67 -1.01
CA GLY A 204 10.20 -10.40 0.28
C GLY A 204 9.19 -10.31 1.42
N VAL A 205 9.45 -11.00 2.52
CA VAL A 205 8.61 -11.04 3.72
C VAL A 205 9.24 -10.19 4.82
N HIS A 206 8.43 -9.42 5.53
CA HIS A 206 8.88 -8.69 6.70
C HIS A 206 9.24 -9.64 7.86
N SER A 207 10.05 -9.17 8.80
CA SER A 207 10.38 -9.91 10.01
C SER A 207 9.17 -10.03 10.95
N GLN A 208 9.19 -11.02 11.85
CA GLN A 208 8.17 -11.14 12.90
C GLN A 208 8.08 -9.88 13.77
N ALA A 209 9.23 -9.26 14.08
CA ALA A 209 9.28 -8.01 14.83
C ALA A 209 8.53 -6.87 14.12
N TYR A 210 8.63 -6.79 12.78
CA TYR A 210 7.87 -5.81 12.01
C TYR A 210 6.36 -6.00 12.14
N TYR A 211 5.89 -7.26 12.04
CA TYR A 211 4.47 -7.56 12.22
C TYR A 211 3.99 -7.32 13.66
N ALA A 212 4.84 -7.59 14.66
CA ALA A 212 4.54 -7.30 16.05
C ALA A 212 4.36 -5.79 16.31
N GLU A 213 5.28 -4.97 15.79
CA GLU A 213 5.17 -3.51 15.88
C GLU A 213 3.91 -2.99 15.15
N ALA A 214 3.62 -3.54 13.96
CA ALA A 214 2.39 -3.18 13.25
C ALA A 214 1.13 -3.57 14.04
N PHE A 215 1.11 -4.75 14.65
CA PHE A 215 0.02 -5.18 15.51
C PHE A 215 -0.19 -4.20 16.66
N ASP A 216 0.89 -3.90 17.40
CA ASP A 216 0.84 -3.05 18.58
C ASP A 216 0.44 -1.59 18.26
N LEU A 217 0.85 -1.07 17.09
CA LEU A 217 0.52 0.30 16.66
C LEU A 217 -0.90 0.46 16.10
N PHE A 218 -1.42 -0.54 15.38
CA PHE A 218 -2.64 -0.36 14.59
C PHE A 218 -3.84 -1.16 15.09
N THR A 219 -3.64 -2.29 15.80
CA THR A 219 -4.76 -3.13 16.23
C THR A 219 -5.50 -2.58 17.44
N PRO A 220 -4.84 -2.12 18.54
CA PRO A 220 -5.55 -1.60 19.70
C PRO A 220 -6.43 -0.38 19.38
N PRO A 221 -6.03 0.60 18.56
CA PRO A 221 -6.91 1.70 18.18
C PRO A 221 -7.97 1.32 17.11
N GLY A 222 -8.03 0.07 16.68
CA GLY A 222 -8.99 -0.40 15.68
C GLY A 222 -8.68 -0.02 14.23
N LEU A 223 -7.44 0.43 13.95
CA LEU A 223 -6.98 0.84 12.62
C LEU A 223 -6.48 -0.32 11.76
N ALA A 224 -6.34 -1.52 12.33
CA ALA A 224 -6.08 -2.75 11.58
C ALA A 224 -6.77 -3.94 12.23
N SER A 225 -7.04 -4.95 11.42
CA SER A 225 -7.47 -6.26 11.87
C SER A 225 -6.63 -7.35 11.21
N TRP A 226 -6.23 -8.30 12.02
CA TRP A 226 -5.61 -9.55 11.61
C TRP A 226 -6.72 -10.59 11.56
N LEU A 227 -7.13 -11.00 10.36
CA LEU A 227 -8.16 -12.00 10.17
C LEU A 227 -7.50 -13.33 9.85
N LEU A 228 -7.85 -14.37 10.60
CA LEU A 228 -7.25 -15.69 10.55
C LEU A 228 -8.30 -16.73 10.21
N ALA A 229 -8.05 -17.55 9.18
CA ALA A 229 -8.91 -18.66 8.79
C ALA A 229 -8.36 -19.96 9.35
N GLU A 230 -9.19 -20.68 10.08
CA GLU A 230 -8.83 -21.91 10.77
C GLU A 230 -9.77 -23.06 10.39
N TYR A 231 -9.22 -24.28 10.45
CA TYR A 231 -9.96 -25.51 10.31
C TYR A 231 -9.44 -26.54 11.33
N HIS A 232 -10.32 -27.01 12.21
CA HIS A 232 -9.96 -27.93 13.32
C HIS A 232 -8.75 -27.47 14.15
N GLY A 233 -8.63 -26.15 14.40
CA GLY A 233 -7.53 -25.55 15.16
C GLY A 233 -6.23 -25.34 14.36
N GLU A 234 -6.18 -25.76 13.10
CA GLU A 234 -5.07 -25.49 12.19
C GLU A 234 -5.28 -24.13 11.50
N LEU A 235 -4.27 -23.25 11.55
CA LEU A 235 -4.27 -21.98 10.84
C LEU A 235 -3.93 -22.20 9.37
N LEU A 236 -4.89 -21.98 8.48
CA LEU A 236 -4.77 -22.20 7.04
C LEU A 236 -4.29 -20.97 6.27
N ALA A 237 -4.79 -19.80 6.66
CA ALA A 237 -4.49 -18.55 5.99
C ALA A 237 -4.74 -17.37 6.94
N GLY A 238 -4.14 -16.22 6.63
CA GLY A 238 -4.35 -14.99 7.39
C GLY A 238 -4.15 -13.76 6.52
N ILE A 239 -4.90 -12.71 6.81
CA ILE A 239 -4.76 -11.40 6.14
C ILE A 239 -4.72 -10.27 7.16
N VAL A 240 -4.09 -9.16 6.78
CA VAL A 240 -4.11 -7.92 7.56
C VAL A 240 -4.75 -6.83 6.74
N VAL A 241 -5.82 -6.29 7.29
CA VAL A 241 -6.59 -5.19 6.70
C VAL A 241 -6.39 -3.96 7.55
N PHE A 242 -5.96 -2.88 6.93
CA PHE A 242 -5.86 -1.56 7.56
C PHE A 242 -7.05 -0.71 7.19
N THR A 243 -7.37 0.27 8.03
CA THR A 243 -8.45 1.23 7.75
C THR A 243 -8.04 2.64 8.15
N LEU A 244 -8.53 3.60 7.40
CA LEU A 244 -8.51 5.02 7.75
C LEU A 244 -9.79 5.63 7.18
N GLU A 245 -10.65 6.15 8.07
CA GLU A 245 -11.96 6.72 7.73
C GLU A 245 -12.77 5.81 6.78
N ARG A 246 -12.90 6.20 5.53
CA ARG A 246 -13.79 5.56 4.56
C ARG A 246 -13.15 4.45 3.73
N THR A 247 -11.84 4.23 3.88
CA THR A 247 -11.10 3.25 3.07
C THR A 247 -10.46 2.17 3.93
N ALA A 248 -10.59 0.94 3.48
CA ALA A 248 -9.85 -0.20 4.01
C ALA A 248 -8.89 -0.74 2.95
N TRP A 249 -7.69 -1.22 3.36
CA TRP A 249 -6.65 -1.77 2.48
C TRP A 249 -6.22 -3.16 2.93
N TYR A 250 -6.23 -4.11 2.01
CA TYR A 250 -5.64 -5.44 2.18
C TYR A 250 -4.13 -5.39 1.91
N LEU A 251 -3.31 -5.04 2.90
CA LEU A 251 -1.87 -4.84 2.69
C LEU A 251 -1.06 -6.11 2.77
N TRP A 252 -1.41 -7.06 3.65
CA TRP A 252 -0.64 -8.29 3.82
C TRP A 252 -1.56 -9.49 3.89
N GLY A 253 -1.12 -10.60 3.27
CA GLY A 253 -1.84 -11.84 3.33
C GLY A 253 -0.97 -13.03 2.99
N ALA A 254 -1.28 -14.14 3.62
CA ALA A 254 -0.58 -15.40 3.45
C ALA A 254 -1.53 -16.58 3.53
N SER A 255 -1.17 -17.66 2.84
CA SER A 255 -1.88 -18.93 2.90
C SER A 255 -0.89 -20.09 2.88
N GLY A 256 -1.16 -21.10 3.70
CA GLY A 256 -0.48 -22.38 3.64
C GLY A 256 -0.81 -23.15 2.36
N ASP A 257 -0.15 -24.27 2.20
CA ASP A 257 -0.38 -25.18 1.06
C ASP A 257 -1.38 -26.30 1.42
N SER A 258 -1.67 -26.49 2.71
CA SER A 258 -2.67 -27.46 3.19
C SER A 258 -4.09 -26.94 2.98
N GLN A 259 -5.03 -27.87 2.76
CA GLN A 259 -6.49 -27.63 2.77
C GLN A 259 -6.97 -26.46 1.89
N ARG A 260 -6.25 -26.13 0.80
CA ARG A 260 -6.62 -25.03 -0.11
C ARG A 260 -7.99 -25.20 -0.77
N ASN A 261 -8.44 -26.46 -0.91
CA ASN A 261 -9.77 -26.85 -1.40
C ASN A 261 -10.91 -26.45 -0.45
N LEU A 262 -10.62 -26.07 0.80
CA LEU A 262 -11.59 -25.54 1.74
C LEU A 262 -11.87 -24.03 1.54
N MET A 263 -11.18 -23.37 0.59
CA MET A 263 -11.36 -21.97 0.20
C MET A 263 -11.15 -20.93 1.33
N PRO A 264 -10.14 -21.09 2.22
CA PRO A 264 -9.95 -20.19 3.37
C PRO A 264 -9.76 -18.72 2.95
N ASN A 265 -9.08 -18.45 1.83
CA ASN A 265 -8.86 -17.08 1.35
C ASN A 265 -10.16 -16.39 0.94
N HIS A 266 -11.16 -17.13 0.42
CA HIS A 266 -12.46 -16.56 0.09
C HIS A 266 -13.24 -16.17 1.35
N ALA A 267 -13.17 -17.01 2.40
CA ALA A 267 -13.77 -16.70 3.69
C ALA A 267 -13.12 -15.46 4.33
N LEU A 268 -11.77 -15.35 4.27
CA LEU A 268 -11.03 -14.21 4.80
C LEU A 268 -11.40 -12.90 4.11
N GLN A 269 -11.45 -12.88 2.78
CA GLN A 269 -11.81 -11.66 2.06
C GLN A 269 -13.26 -11.24 2.33
N TRP A 270 -14.18 -12.21 2.48
CA TRP A 270 -15.55 -11.91 2.86
C TRP A 270 -15.61 -11.31 4.28
N ALA A 271 -14.96 -11.92 5.25
CA ALA A 271 -14.86 -11.38 6.60
C ALA A 271 -14.20 -9.99 6.64
N ALA A 272 -13.23 -9.72 5.77
CA ALA A 272 -12.63 -8.40 5.62
C ALA A 272 -13.62 -7.35 5.10
N ILE A 273 -14.46 -7.71 4.12
CA ILE A 273 -15.53 -6.85 3.61
C ILE A 273 -16.54 -6.53 4.72
N GLU A 274 -16.99 -7.54 5.47
CA GLU A 274 -17.90 -7.35 6.59
C GLU A 274 -17.27 -6.46 7.68
N TRP A 275 -16.01 -6.70 8.03
CA TRP A 275 -15.27 -5.92 9.02
C TRP A 275 -15.09 -4.47 8.61
N ALA A 276 -14.70 -4.21 7.35
CA ALA A 276 -14.51 -2.86 6.82
C ALA A 276 -15.85 -2.10 6.77
N LYS A 277 -16.91 -2.75 6.29
CA LYS A 277 -18.24 -2.16 6.22
C LYS A 277 -18.80 -1.82 7.59
N ALA A 278 -18.61 -2.68 8.59
CA ALA A 278 -19.03 -2.42 9.98
C ALA A 278 -18.33 -1.20 10.60
N ARG A 279 -17.19 -0.76 10.02
CA ARG A 279 -16.44 0.46 10.40
C ARG A 279 -16.78 1.69 9.57
N GLY A 280 -17.79 1.60 8.71
CA GLY A 280 -18.20 2.72 7.85
C GLY A 280 -17.32 2.92 6.62
N CYS A 281 -16.41 2.00 6.31
CA CYS A 281 -15.65 2.08 5.06
C CYS A 281 -16.59 1.96 3.85
N THR A 282 -16.33 2.79 2.85
CA THR A 282 -17.06 2.79 1.58
C THR A 282 -16.24 2.20 0.44
N VAL A 283 -14.93 2.03 0.65
CA VAL A 283 -14.01 1.42 -0.32
C VAL A 283 -13.17 0.35 0.38
N TYR A 284 -13.01 -0.78 -0.27
CA TYR A 284 -12.03 -1.80 0.11
C TYR A 284 -11.05 -2.01 -1.04
N ASP A 285 -9.82 -1.57 -0.83
CA ASP A 285 -8.71 -1.72 -1.77
C ASP A 285 -8.04 -3.08 -1.55
N LEU A 286 -8.14 -3.95 -2.54
CA LEU A 286 -7.53 -5.28 -2.52
C LEU A 286 -6.01 -5.25 -2.73
N TRP A 287 -5.41 -4.06 -2.91
CA TRP A 287 -3.98 -3.86 -3.14
C TRP A 287 -3.47 -4.47 -4.45
N GLY A 288 -2.17 -4.48 -4.65
CA GLY A 288 -1.46 -4.72 -5.91
C GLY A 288 -1.96 -5.84 -6.81
N ILE A 289 -2.05 -5.50 -8.09
CA ILE A 289 -2.23 -6.40 -9.23
C ILE A 289 -1.16 -6.09 -10.29
N PRO A 290 -0.96 -6.93 -11.33
CA PRO A 290 -0.07 -6.62 -12.44
C PRO A 290 -0.44 -5.28 -13.10
N ASP A 291 0.57 -4.45 -13.42
CA ASP A 291 0.33 -3.11 -14.00
C ASP A 291 -0.22 -3.20 -15.43
N GLU A 292 0.08 -4.26 -16.15
CA GLU A 292 -0.42 -4.57 -17.49
C GLU A 292 -1.95 -4.64 -17.54
N VAL A 293 -2.57 -5.16 -16.47
CA VAL A 293 -4.04 -5.18 -16.31
C VAL A 293 -4.58 -3.77 -16.16
N GLY A 294 -3.99 -2.97 -15.27
CA GLY A 294 -4.41 -1.59 -15.06
C GLY A 294 -4.13 -0.68 -16.26
N ALA A 295 -3.14 -1.02 -17.08
CA ALA A 295 -2.84 -0.34 -18.34
C ALA A 295 -3.80 -0.72 -19.49
N GLY A 296 -4.71 -1.68 -19.29
CA GLY A 296 -5.61 -2.18 -20.33
C GLY A 296 -4.90 -2.97 -21.44
N GLN A 297 -3.70 -3.47 -21.17
CA GLN A 297 -2.92 -4.26 -22.13
C GLN A 297 -3.40 -5.71 -22.19
N ILE A 298 -4.10 -6.16 -21.15
CA ILE A 298 -4.66 -7.51 -21.05
C ILE A 298 -6.08 -7.38 -20.48
N SER A 299 -7.07 -7.92 -21.17
CA SER A 299 -8.45 -7.98 -20.70
C SER A 299 -8.70 -9.24 -19.86
N ALA A 300 -9.73 -9.21 -19.02
CA ALA A 300 -10.16 -10.38 -18.27
C ALA A 300 -10.68 -11.52 -19.19
N GLU A 301 -11.02 -11.21 -20.42
CA GLU A 301 -11.50 -12.15 -21.44
C GLU A 301 -10.35 -12.88 -22.14
N ASP A 302 -9.20 -12.18 -22.36
CA ASP A 302 -8.00 -12.77 -22.94
C ASP A 302 -7.39 -13.90 -22.07
N GLU A 303 -7.65 -13.88 -20.77
CA GLU A 303 -7.23 -14.94 -19.84
C GLU A 303 -8.14 -16.18 -19.88
N ALA A 304 -9.41 -16.04 -20.26
CA ALA A 304 -10.37 -17.15 -20.30
C ALA A 304 -10.07 -18.11 -21.47
N ASP A 305 -9.49 -17.60 -22.55
CA ASP A 305 -9.22 -18.36 -23.79
C ASP A 305 -7.83 -19.02 -23.83
N GLY A 306 -7.02 -18.90 -22.75
CA GLY A 306 -5.69 -19.52 -22.69
C GLY A 306 -4.69 -18.94 -23.71
N ALA A 307 -4.99 -17.79 -24.31
CA ALA A 307 -4.22 -17.18 -25.39
C ALA A 307 -2.89 -16.55 -24.96
N THR A 308 -2.64 -16.45 -23.65
CA THR A 308 -1.36 -16.04 -23.13
C THR A 308 -0.76 -17.14 -22.26
N ASP A 309 0.52 -17.44 -22.45
CA ASP A 309 1.37 -18.34 -21.65
C ASP A 309 1.49 -17.88 -20.16
N ALA A 310 0.54 -17.05 -19.71
CA ALA A 310 0.38 -16.54 -18.36
C ALA A 310 0.12 -17.65 -17.33
N GLY A 311 -0.14 -18.87 -17.79
CA GLY A 311 -0.27 -20.05 -16.93
C GLY A 311 1.01 -20.45 -16.20
N ALA A 312 2.17 -20.04 -16.70
CA ALA A 312 3.49 -20.32 -16.13
C ALA A 312 4.04 -19.18 -15.25
N GLN A 313 3.38 -17.99 -15.22
CA GLN A 313 3.82 -16.85 -14.44
C GLN A 313 3.20 -16.91 -13.04
N GLY A 314 3.98 -17.34 -12.04
CA GLY A 314 3.65 -17.23 -10.61
C GLY A 314 3.52 -15.76 -10.15
N GLY A 315 3.27 -15.52 -8.87
CA GLY A 315 3.26 -14.17 -8.28
C GLY A 315 1.96 -13.40 -8.52
N LEU A 316 2.07 -12.15 -8.99
CA LEU A 316 0.94 -11.21 -9.08
C LEU A 316 -0.19 -11.66 -10.02
N TRP A 317 0.07 -12.50 -11.03
CA TRP A 317 -0.97 -13.03 -11.94
C TRP A 317 -1.95 -13.97 -11.25
N GLY A 318 -1.45 -14.84 -10.37
CA GLY A 318 -2.31 -15.68 -9.52
C GLY A 318 -3.16 -14.83 -8.57
N VAL A 319 -2.57 -13.75 -8.05
CA VAL A 319 -3.25 -12.78 -7.19
C VAL A 319 -4.35 -12.03 -7.96
N TRP A 320 -4.08 -11.60 -9.20
CA TRP A 320 -5.07 -10.96 -10.07
C TRP A 320 -6.28 -11.88 -10.33
N ARG A 321 -6.03 -13.12 -10.78
CA ARG A 321 -7.09 -14.11 -11.00
C ARG A 321 -7.99 -14.32 -9.78
N PHE A 322 -7.41 -14.23 -8.59
CA PHE A 322 -8.17 -14.27 -7.34
C PHE A 322 -8.96 -12.98 -7.09
N LYS A 323 -8.35 -11.81 -7.23
CA LYS A 323 -8.96 -10.51 -6.88
C LYS A 323 -10.10 -10.11 -7.82
N GLN A 324 -9.98 -10.34 -9.12
CA GLN A 324 -11.00 -9.97 -10.11
C GLN A 324 -12.37 -10.58 -9.85
N GLY A 325 -12.44 -11.69 -9.14
CA GLY A 325 -13.72 -12.38 -8.88
C GLY A 325 -14.57 -11.75 -7.80
N PHE A 326 -14.05 -10.79 -7.04
CA PHE A 326 -14.81 -10.08 -6.02
C PHE A 326 -15.68 -8.93 -6.58
N GLY A 327 -15.67 -8.66 -7.89
CA GLY A 327 -16.59 -7.72 -8.53
C GLY A 327 -16.18 -6.24 -8.36
N GLY A 328 -14.88 -5.98 -8.15
CA GLY A 328 -14.35 -4.64 -8.03
C GLY A 328 -13.96 -4.00 -9.35
N GLN A 329 -13.60 -2.73 -9.27
CA GLN A 329 -13.08 -1.94 -10.38
C GLN A 329 -11.55 -1.91 -10.34
N VAL A 330 -10.90 -2.09 -11.48
CA VAL A 330 -9.46 -1.89 -11.61
C VAL A 330 -9.17 -0.40 -11.55
N VAL A 331 -8.27 0.00 -10.67
CA VAL A 331 -7.78 1.37 -10.53
C VAL A 331 -6.28 1.38 -10.81
N ARG A 332 -5.86 2.23 -11.73
CA ARG A 332 -4.44 2.48 -11.98
C ARG A 332 -4.07 3.87 -11.49
N TYR A 333 -3.01 3.94 -10.71
CA TYR A 333 -2.50 5.20 -10.18
C TYR A 333 -1.47 5.84 -11.13
N VAL A 334 -1.23 7.13 -10.95
CA VAL A 334 -0.24 7.90 -11.72
C VAL A 334 1.19 7.33 -11.56
N GLY A 335 1.42 6.51 -10.53
CA GLY A 335 2.66 5.79 -10.28
C GLY A 335 3.72 6.61 -9.56
N ALA A 336 4.97 6.18 -9.71
CA ALA A 336 6.11 6.78 -9.04
C ALA A 336 6.72 7.91 -9.88
N TRP A 337 7.14 8.98 -9.19
CA TRP A 337 7.77 10.15 -9.78
C TRP A 337 9.01 10.53 -8.99
N ASP A 338 10.10 10.83 -9.70
CA ASP A 338 11.41 11.10 -9.13
C ASP A 338 11.86 12.54 -9.39
N LYS A 339 12.41 13.18 -8.35
CA LYS A 339 13.13 14.45 -8.46
C LYS A 339 14.56 14.27 -7.99
N VAL A 340 15.51 14.43 -8.89
CA VAL A 340 16.95 14.32 -8.58
C VAL A 340 17.40 15.55 -7.82
N LEU A 341 17.87 15.36 -6.60
CA LEU A 341 18.37 16.43 -5.73
C LEU A 341 19.90 16.55 -5.76
N SER A 342 20.60 15.45 -6.04
CA SER A 342 22.06 15.39 -6.18
C SER A 342 22.43 14.45 -7.33
N ARG A 343 22.97 15.02 -8.42
CA ARG A 343 23.46 14.21 -9.55
C ARG A 343 24.60 13.27 -9.17
N PRO A 344 25.65 13.72 -8.41
CA PRO A 344 26.69 12.83 -7.93
C PRO A 344 26.15 11.70 -7.04
N GLY A 345 25.22 12.00 -6.13
CA GLY A 345 24.59 11.01 -5.27
C GLY A 345 23.80 9.95 -6.05
N LEU A 346 23.04 10.37 -7.08
CA LEU A 346 22.33 9.45 -7.95
C LEU A 346 23.28 8.57 -8.76
N TRP A 347 24.38 9.12 -9.25
CA TRP A 347 25.41 8.37 -9.97
C TRP A 347 26.05 7.30 -9.06
N LEU A 348 26.43 7.65 -7.85
CA LEU A 348 26.94 6.70 -6.85
C LEU A 348 25.93 5.58 -6.55
N TYR A 349 24.64 5.93 -6.41
CA TYR A 349 23.59 4.93 -6.23
C TYR A 349 23.53 3.95 -7.40
N ARG A 350 23.51 4.46 -8.63
CA ARG A 350 23.45 3.61 -9.84
C ARG A 350 24.67 2.70 -9.96
N LEU A 351 25.87 3.23 -9.67
CA LEU A 351 27.09 2.44 -9.68
C LEU A 351 27.06 1.31 -8.64
N ALA A 352 26.64 1.61 -7.41
CA ALA A 352 26.54 0.60 -6.35
C ALA A 352 25.46 -0.45 -6.64
N ALA A 353 24.32 -0.05 -7.21
CA ALA A 353 23.27 -0.97 -7.64
C ALA A 353 23.75 -1.91 -8.76
N GLU A 354 24.57 -1.41 -9.69
CA GLU A 354 25.19 -2.19 -10.74
C GLU A 354 26.19 -3.21 -10.21
N ILE A 355 27.09 -2.77 -9.29
CA ILE A 355 28.05 -3.65 -8.62
C ILE A 355 27.31 -4.77 -7.88
N LYS A 356 26.23 -4.45 -7.16
CA LYS A 356 25.44 -5.45 -6.44
C LYS A 356 24.77 -6.47 -7.37
N ARG A 357 24.25 -6.03 -8.53
CA ARG A 357 23.70 -6.95 -9.55
C ARG A 357 24.74 -7.91 -10.09
N ARG A 358 25.96 -7.43 -10.31
CA ARG A 358 27.08 -8.26 -10.81
C ARG A 358 27.66 -9.21 -9.76
N ALA A 359 27.58 -8.82 -8.47
CA ALA A 359 28.09 -9.61 -7.34
C ALA A 359 27.14 -10.73 -6.89
N VAL A 360 25.85 -10.72 -7.32
CA VAL A 360 24.91 -11.82 -7.09
C VAL A 360 25.01 -12.73 -8.34
N PRO A 361 25.56 -13.95 -8.24
CA PRO A 361 25.53 -14.90 -9.35
C PRO A 361 24.06 -15.16 -9.70
N LEU A 362 23.73 -15.10 -11.00
CA LEU A 362 22.47 -15.66 -11.48
C LEU A 362 22.41 -17.10 -10.98
N PRO A 363 21.30 -17.58 -10.40
CA PRO A 363 21.15 -18.99 -10.10
C PRO A 363 21.38 -19.73 -11.41
N GLY A 364 22.41 -20.59 -11.40
CA GLY A 364 22.87 -21.32 -12.56
C GLY A 364 21.72 -22.10 -13.16
N GLY A 365 21.51 -21.93 -14.46
CA GLY A 365 20.77 -22.89 -15.24
C GLY A 365 21.49 -24.24 -15.18
N ALA A 366 20.81 -25.22 -14.66
CA ALA A 366 20.99 -26.65 -14.91
C ALA A 366 19.63 -27.29 -14.79
#